data_454eff293d9c8cab263741cc4b264e0b
#
_entry.id   454eff293d9c8cab263741cc4b264e0b
#
_cell.length_a   1.000
_cell.length_b   1.000
_cell.length_c   1.000
_cell.angle_alpha   90.00
_cell.angle_beta   90.00
_cell.angle_gamma   90.00
#
_symmetry.space_group_name_H-M   'P 1'
#
loop_
_entity.id
_entity.type
_entity.pdbx_description
1 polymer ?
#
loop_
_entity_poly.entity_id
_entity_poly.type
_entity_poly.pdbx_seq_one_letter_code
_entity_poly.pdbx_strand_id
1 'polypeptide(L)'
;MTYAARVDGLAGVHAMNAQLLGDTEYMSKVTAGAALGGGPAEDNLLRPLHGELGDPPPAGSVATVTTAVVANGAYADAVVWGIEMAQLVESIAGTPTIFGMNAFGTFGQVTWINISADTAAADAAGEATNNSADYMGRLSAIGDLFLPGSGHRSLAIRVA
;
A
#
# COMPACT_ATOMS: atom_id res chain seq x y z
N MET A 1 0.18 2.90 -14.25
CA MET A 1 -1.19 3.16 -13.75
C MET A 1 -1.48 2.11 -12.68
N THR A 2 -2.00 2.53 -11.54
CA THR A 2 -2.31 1.62 -10.41
C THR A 2 -3.81 1.67 -10.14
N TYR A 3 -4.42 0.53 -9.92
CA TYR A 3 -5.81 0.40 -9.49
C TYR A 3 -5.85 -0.31 -8.14
N ALA A 4 -6.76 0.10 -7.28
CA ALA A 4 -7.03 -0.59 -6.03
C ALA A 4 -8.54 -0.85 -5.91
N ALA A 5 -8.91 -2.04 -5.49
CA ALA A 5 -10.28 -2.42 -5.23
C ALA A 5 -10.37 -3.22 -3.92
N ARG A 6 -11.42 -2.99 -3.17
CA ARG A 6 -11.75 -3.82 -2.02
C ARG A 6 -12.45 -5.10 -2.49
N VAL A 7 -12.02 -6.22 -1.95
CA VAL A 7 -12.63 -7.53 -2.25
C VAL A 7 -12.83 -8.32 -0.96
N ASP A 8 -13.93 -9.08 -0.90
CA ASP A 8 -14.27 -9.94 0.25
C ASP A 8 -13.64 -11.33 0.05
N GLY A 9 -12.30 -11.40 0.17
CA GLY A 9 -11.55 -12.64 0.03
C GLY A 9 -11.38 -13.12 -1.41
N LEU A 10 -10.84 -14.34 -1.58
CA LEU A 10 -10.53 -14.92 -2.91
C LEU A 10 -11.77 -15.16 -3.78
N ALA A 11 -12.89 -15.50 -3.17
CA ALA A 11 -14.14 -15.66 -3.92
C ALA A 11 -14.59 -14.35 -4.55
N GLY A 12 -14.41 -13.22 -3.83
CA GLY A 12 -14.66 -11.87 -4.36
C GLY A 12 -13.73 -11.52 -5.51
N VAL A 13 -12.43 -11.84 -5.42
CA VAL A 13 -11.46 -11.67 -6.51
C VAL A 13 -11.89 -12.45 -7.74
N HIS A 14 -12.29 -13.73 -7.56
CA HIS A 14 -12.73 -14.58 -8.66
C HIS A 14 -14.00 -14.04 -9.34
N ALA A 15 -14.98 -13.63 -8.55
CA ALA A 15 -16.23 -13.06 -9.07
C ALA A 15 -15.98 -11.76 -9.83
N MET A 16 -15.16 -10.85 -9.27
CA MET A 16 -14.77 -9.60 -9.94
C MET A 16 -14.06 -9.87 -11.27
N ASN A 17 -13.10 -10.77 -11.30
CA ASN A 17 -12.36 -11.11 -12.51
C ASN A 17 -13.30 -11.72 -13.58
N ALA A 18 -14.21 -12.61 -13.19
CA ALA A 18 -15.18 -13.19 -14.12
C ALA A 18 -16.09 -12.11 -14.73
N GLN A 19 -16.54 -11.14 -13.91
CA GLN A 19 -17.34 -10.01 -14.38
C GLN A 19 -16.55 -9.11 -15.35
N LEU A 20 -15.31 -8.72 -14.99
CA LEU A 20 -14.47 -7.86 -15.80
C LEU A 20 -14.10 -8.50 -17.15
N LEU A 21 -13.74 -9.79 -17.14
CA LEU A 21 -13.41 -10.52 -18.36
C LEU A 21 -14.63 -10.71 -19.28
N GLY A 22 -15.86 -10.72 -18.74
CA GLY A 22 -17.10 -10.77 -19.49
C GLY A 22 -17.55 -9.41 -20.04
N ASP A 23 -16.97 -8.31 -19.56
CA ASP A 23 -17.32 -6.95 -19.99
C ASP A 23 -16.52 -6.54 -21.24
N THR A 24 -17.21 -6.45 -22.38
CA THR A 24 -16.59 -6.10 -23.67
C THR A 24 -16.04 -4.67 -23.71
N GLU A 25 -16.67 -3.73 -23.01
CA GLU A 25 -16.19 -2.34 -22.95
C GLU A 25 -14.90 -2.27 -22.12
N TYR A 26 -14.86 -2.95 -20.96
CA TYR A 26 -13.66 -3.07 -20.13
C TYR A 26 -12.51 -3.70 -20.92
N MET A 27 -12.74 -4.84 -21.59
CA MET A 27 -11.73 -5.53 -22.38
C MET A 27 -11.21 -4.69 -23.56
N SER A 28 -12.07 -3.90 -24.19
CA SER A 28 -11.66 -2.96 -25.22
C SER A 28 -10.72 -1.87 -24.67
N LYS A 29 -11.03 -1.32 -23.50
CA LYS A 29 -10.19 -0.32 -22.83
C LYS A 29 -8.86 -0.91 -22.36
N VAL A 30 -8.87 -2.13 -21.84
CA VAL A 30 -7.63 -2.85 -21.45
C VAL A 30 -6.74 -3.05 -22.68
N THR A 31 -7.30 -3.51 -23.80
CA THR A 31 -6.54 -3.71 -25.05
C THR A 31 -5.95 -2.41 -25.58
N ALA A 32 -6.73 -1.33 -25.57
CA ALA A 32 -6.23 -0.01 -25.97
C ALA A 32 -5.15 0.52 -25.02
N GLY A 33 -5.32 0.29 -23.72
CA GLY A 33 -4.36 0.69 -22.68
C GLY A 33 -3.06 -0.11 -22.72
N ALA A 34 -3.09 -1.36 -23.20
CA ALA A 34 -1.89 -2.22 -23.28
C ALA A 34 -0.81 -1.60 -24.18
N ALA A 35 -1.20 -0.83 -25.19
CA ALA A 35 -0.25 -0.11 -26.05
C ALA A 35 0.48 1.04 -25.33
N LEU A 36 -0.06 1.50 -24.18
CA LEU A 36 0.51 2.57 -23.36
C LEU A 36 1.32 2.02 -22.17
N GLY A 37 1.23 0.73 -21.91
CA GLY A 37 1.91 0.05 -20.81
C GLY A 37 3.34 -0.31 -21.18
N GLY A 38 4.30 0.00 -20.29
CA GLY A 38 5.72 -0.31 -20.49
C GLY A 38 6.16 -1.67 -19.95
N GLY A 39 5.25 -2.52 -19.43
CA GLY A 39 5.60 -3.78 -18.81
C GLY A 39 4.39 -4.63 -18.41
N PRO A 40 4.61 -5.81 -17.84
CA PRO A 40 3.54 -6.68 -17.36
C PRO A 40 2.75 -6.02 -16.22
N ALA A 41 1.46 -6.34 -16.13
CA ALA A 41 0.66 -5.97 -14.98
C ALA A 41 1.07 -6.85 -13.77
N GLU A 42 1.17 -6.24 -12.60
CA GLU A 42 1.41 -6.93 -11.34
C GLU A 42 0.21 -6.76 -10.43
N ASP A 43 -0.34 -7.87 -9.95
CA ASP A 43 -1.44 -7.88 -9.01
C ASP A 43 -0.94 -8.28 -7.62
N ASN A 44 -1.35 -7.50 -6.62
CA ASN A 44 -1.05 -7.78 -5.23
C ASN A 44 -2.37 -7.82 -4.43
N LEU A 45 -2.58 -8.88 -3.67
CA LEU A 45 -3.67 -8.97 -2.72
C LEU A 45 -3.15 -8.68 -1.31
N LEU A 46 -3.52 -7.54 -0.78
CA LEU A 46 -3.16 -7.10 0.56
C LEU A 46 -4.21 -7.55 1.58
N ARG A 47 -3.77 -8.18 2.67
CA ARG A 47 -4.58 -8.43 3.86
C ARG A 47 -4.25 -7.38 4.92
N PRO A 48 -5.17 -6.48 5.27
CA PRO A 48 -4.95 -5.50 6.32
C PRO A 48 -4.78 -6.20 7.68
N LEU A 49 -3.83 -5.71 8.47
CA LEU A 49 -3.55 -6.11 9.86
C LEU A 49 -3.76 -4.94 10.82
N HIS A 50 -3.70 -3.70 10.32
CA HIS A 50 -4.01 -2.47 11.02
C HIS A 50 -4.62 -1.48 10.03
N GLY A 51 -5.58 -0.70 10.49
CA GLY A 51 -6.35 0.23 9.68
C GLY A 51 -7.31 -0.46 8.71
N GLU A 52 -8.18 0.31 8.11
CA GLU A 52 -9.16 -0.16 7.13
C GLU A 52 -9.18 0.77 5.91
N LEU A 53 -9.33 0.17 4.74
CA LEU A 53 -9.73 0.91 3.54
C LEU A 53 -11.21 1.25 3.69
N GLY A 54 -11.50 2.50 4.01
CA GLY A 54 -12.85 3.05 3.99
C GLY A 54 -13.40 3.24 2.58
N ASP A 55 -14.33 4.17 2.44
CA ASP A 55 -14.82 4.60 1.14
C ASP A 55 -13.66 5.14 0.28
N PRO A 56 -13.75 5.02 -1.04
CA PRO A 56 -12.73 5.57 -1.93
C PRO A 56 -12.52 7.05 -1.66
N PRO A 57 -11.27 7.51 -1.40
CA PRO A 57 -11.01 8.91 -1.11
C PRO A 57 -11.39 9.79 -2.30
N PRO A 58 -11.66 11.10 -2.14
CA PRO A 58 -12.01 11.98 -3.25
C PRO A 58 -10.89 12.09 -4.30
N ALA A 59 -11.25 12.51 -5.53
CA ALA A 59 -10.26 12.82 -6.57
C ALA A 59 -9.28 13.90 -6.07
N GLY A 60 -8.01 13.77 -6.41
CA GLY A 60 -6.93 14.61 -5.91
C GLY A 60 -6.25 14.07 -4.66
N SER A 61 -6.86 13.10 -3.95
CA SER A 61 -6.20 12.46 -2.80
C SER A 61 -4.93 11.73 -3.21
N VAL A 62 -3.98 11.71 -2.28
CA VAL A 62 -2.65 11.12 -2.48
C VAL A 62 -2.48 9.92 -1.57
N ALA A 63 -2.14 8.78 -2.15
CA ALA A 63 -1.72 7.60 -1.42
C ALA A 63 -0.19 7.47 -1.49
N THR A 64 0.47 7.48 -0.33
CA THR A 64 1.88 7.09 -0.22
C THR A 64 1.92 5.62 0.19
N VAL A 65 2.58 4.81 -0.63
CA VAL A 65 2.70 3.36 -0.42
C VAL A 65 4.16 3.03 -0.16
N THR A 66 4.42 2.44 1.00
CA THR A 66 5.74 1.92 1.37
C THR A 66 5.66 0.41 1.48
N THR A 67 6.57 -0.31 0.84
CA THR A 67 6.67 -1.77 0.91
C THR A 67 8.05 -2.20 1.38
N ALA A 68 8.11 -3.36 2.02
CA ALA A 68 9.35 -4.06 2.35
C ALA A 68 9.10 -5.56 2.38
N VAL A 69 10.15 -6.37 2.22
CA VAL A 69 10.06 -7.83 2.31
C VAL A 69 10.64 -8.28 3.64
N VAL A 70 9.85 -9.01 4.41
CA VAL A 70 10.25 -9.53 5.73
C VAL A 70 11.37 -10.56 5.58
N ALA A 71 12.38 -10.46 6.42
CA ALA A 71 13.47 -11.43 6.47
C ALA A 71 12.98 -12.79 7.01
N ASN A 72 13.64 -13.87 6.57
CA ASN A 72 13.30 -15.21 7.03
C ASN A 72 13.43 -15.33 8.56
N GLY A 73 12.38 -15.82 9.20
CA GLY A 73 12.32 -15.99 10.66
C GLY A 73 11.84 -14.75 11.43
N ALA A 74 11.76 -13.57 10.81
CA ALA A 74 11.39 -12.32 11.48
C ALA A 74 9.90 -11.95 11.38
N TYR A 75 9.03 -12.85 10.92
CA TYR A 75 7.63 -12.53 10.58
C TYR A 75 6.84 -11.95 11.75
N ALA A 76 6.90 -12.57 12.92
CA ALA A 76 6.13 -12.11 14.08
C ALA A 76 6.59 -10.71 14.53
N ASP A 77 7.90 -10.51 14.63
CA ASP A 77 8.47 -9.24 15.07
C ASP A 77 8.23 -8.12 14.02
N ALA A 78 8.35 -8.44 12.74
CA ALA A 78 8.07 -7.50 11.66
C ALA A 78 6.60 -7.07 11.62
N VAL A 79 5.65 -7.97 11.93
CA VAL A 79 4.22 -7.62 12.02
C VAL A 79 3.97 -6.70 13.21
N VAL A 80 4.51 -7.01 14.38
CA VAL A 80 4.37 -6.16 15.58
C VAL A 80 4.96 -4.79 15.32
N TRP A 81 6.20 -4.74 14.82
CA TRP A 81 6.88 -3.50 14.48
C TRP A 81 6.09 -2.68 13.42
N GLY A 82 5.55 -3.36 12.41
CA GLY A 82 4.80 -2.73 11.33
C GLY A 82 3.51 -2.06 11.81
N ILE A 83 2.78 -2.71 12.73
CA ILE A 83 1.59 -2.14 13.37
C ILE A 83 1.97 -0.93 14.24
N GLU A 84 3.00 -1.05 15.07
CA GLU A 84 3.47 0.04 15.92
C GLU A 84 3.92 1.25 15.10
N MET A 85 4.59 1.02 13.96
CA MET A 85 4.98 2.10 13.05
C MET A 85 3.78 2.76 12.38
N ALA A 86 2.75 2.00 12.00
CA ALA A 86 1.52 2.56 11.45
C ALA A 86 0.84 3.48 12.48
N GLN A 87 0.68 3.02 13.73
CA GLN A 87 0.12 3.81 14.83
C GLN A 87 0.94 5.07 15.13
N LEU A 88 2.26 4.96 15.11
CA LEU A 88 3.15 6.10 15.33
C LEU A 88 2.97 7.15 14.22
N VAL A 89 2.96 6.73 12.95
CA VAL A 89 2.75 7.63 11.81
C VAL A 89 1.38 8.31 11.91
N GLU A 90 0.32 7.59 12.27
CA GLU A 90 -1.00 8.17 12.51
C GLU A 90 -0.96 9.26 13.59
N SER A 91 -0.25 9.01 14.68
CA SER A 91 -0.15 9.96 15.79
C SER A 91 0.63 11.23 15.42
N ILE A 92 1.62 11.12 14.54
CA ILE A 92 2.47 12.24 14.10
C ILE A 92 1.80 13.04 12.99
N ALA A 93 1.33 12.34 11.96
CA ALA A 93 0.84 12.94 10.72
C ALA A 93 -0.67 13.26 10.76
N GLY A 94 -1.42 12.65 11.70
CA GLY A 94 -2.87 12.80 11.76
C GLY A 94 -3.60 12.17 10.57
N THR A 95 -2.93 11.33 9.79
CA THR A 95 -3.48 10.66 8.62
C THR A 95 -3.65 9.17 8.87
N PRO A 96 -4.79 8.55 8.47
CA PRO A 96 -4.97 7.11 8.59
C PRO A 96 -3.86 6.34 7.88
N THR A 97 -3.33 5.33 8.56
CA THR A 97 -2.30 4.44 8.02
C THR A 97 -2.82 3.02 7.99
N ILE A 98 -2.81 2.40 6.83
CA ILE A 98 -3.14 0.99 6.67
C ILE A 98 -1.84 0.21 6.63
N PHE A 99 -1.72 -0.81 7.46
CA PHE A 99 -0.63 -1.77 7.40
C PHE A 99 -1.18 -3.16 7.12
N GLY A 100 -0.53 -3.89 6.23
CA GLY A 100 -0.92 -5.24 5.90
C GLY A 100 0.18 -6.06 5.27
N MET A 101 -0.11 -7.34 5.06
CA MET A 101 0.78 -8.29 4.38
C MET A 101 0.15 -8.74 3.07
N ASN A 102 0.99 -8.98 2.07
CA ASN A 102 0.54 -9.57 0.82
C ASN A 102 0.11 -11.03 1.06
N ALA A 103 -1.15 -11.33 0.75
CA ALA A 103 -1.64 -12.70 0.68
C ALA A 103 -1.23 -13.36 -0.63
N PHE A 104 -1.14 -12.56 -1.71
CA PHE A 104 -0.62 -12.95 -3.03
C PHE A 104 0.23 -11.82 -3.61
N GLY A 105 1.15 -12.17 -4.51
CA GLY A 105 2.19 -11.30 -5.02
C GLY A 105 3.55 -11.69 -4.44
N THR A 106 4.39 -10.72 -4.13
CA THR A 106 5.70 -11.01 -3.51
C THR A 106 5.53 -11.63 -2.13
N PHE A 107 6.10 -12.82 -1.93
CA PHE A 107 6.04 -13.54 -0.66
C PHE A 107 6.75 -12.75 0.44
N GLY A 108 6.08 -12.63 1.59
CA GLY A 108 6.62 -11.90 2.74
C GLY A 108 6.61 -10.39 2.62
N GLN A 109 6.03 -9.84 1.57
CA GLN A 109 5.92 -8.39 1.45
C GLN A 109 4.89 -7.84 2.44
N VAL A 110 5.29 -6.80 3.13
CA VAL A 110 4.42 -5.93 3.93
C VAL A 110 4.24 -4.60 3.23
N THR A 111 3.13 -3.92 3.53
CA THR A 111 2.76 -2.67 2.89
C THR A 111 2.15 -1.72 3.91
N TRP A 112 2.63 -0.47 3.92
CA TRP A 112 2.01 0.67 4.60
C TRP A 112 1.41 1.60 3.56
N ILE A 113 0.18 2.03 3.77
CA ILE A 113 -0.53 2.97 2.90
C ILE A 113 -1.01 4.13 3.76
N ASN A 114 -0.55 5.34 3.44
CA ASN A 114 -1.03 6.58 4.02
C ASN A 114 -1.84 7.34 2.97
N ILE A 115 -3.03 7.83 3.36
CA ILE A 115 -3.91 8.57 2.45
C ILE A 115 -4.05 10.00 2.96
N SER A 116 -3.59 10.94 2.15
CA SER A 116 -3.69 12.38 2.39
C SER A 116 -4.72 13.02 1.46
N ALA A 117 -5.31 14.13 1.90
CA ALA A 117 -6.35 14.82 1.13
C ALA A 117 -5.84 15.35 -0.22
N ASP A 118 -4.59 15.77 -0.27
CA ASP A 118 -3.90 16.33 -1.44
C ASP A 118 -2.38 16.22 -1.28
N THR A 119 -1.64 16.74 -2.25
CA THR A 119 -0.15 16.73 -2.24
C THR A 119 0.43 17.58 -1.11
N ALA A 120 -0.19 18.72 -0.77
CA ALA A 120 0.31 19.58 0.30
C ALA A 120 0.18 18.89 1.66
N ALA A 121 -0.95 18.20 1.90
CA ALA A 121 -1.15 17.39 3.09
C ALA A 121 -0.19 16.20 3.15
N ALA A 122 0.13 15.57 2.01
CA ALA A 122 1.10 14.48 1.93
C ALA A 122 2.53 14.97 2.25
N ASP A 123 2.91 16.14 1.74
CA ASP A 123 4.21 16.76 2.03
C ASP A 123 4.31 17.11 3.52
N ALA A 124 3.30 17.75 4.10
CA ALA A 124 3.28 18.09 5.52
C ALA A 124 3.36 16.86 6.43
N ALA A 125 2.62 15.79 6.10
CA ALA A 125 2.68 14.51 6.81
C ALA A 125 4.08 13.87 6.72
N GLY A 126 4.69 13.90 5.54
CA GLY A 126 6.06 13.43 5.32
C GLY A 126 7.09 14.22 6.13
N GLU A 127 6.98 15.54 6.14
CA GLU A 127 7.87 16.41 6.90
C GLU A 127 7.72 16.18 8.41
N ALA A 128 6.50 16.14 8.92
CA ALA A 128 6.24 15.85 10.34
C ALA A 128 6.82 14.49 10.76
N THR A 129 6.64 13.48 9.94
CA THR A 129 7.17 12.13 10.20
C THR A 129 8.70 12.12 10.20
N ASN A 130 9.34 12.73 9.19
CA ASN A 130 10.80 12.76 9.08
C ASN A 130 11.48 13.59 10.18
N ASN A 131 10.78 14.57 10.74
CA ASN A 131 11.28 15.39 11.85
C ASN A 131 11.01 14.75 13.24
N SER A 132 10.28 13.65 13.29
CA SER A 132 10.00 12.94 14.55
C SER A 132 11.20 12.13 15.01
N ALA A 133 11.72 12.44 16.21
CA ALA A 133 12.81 11.68 16.82
C ALA A 133 12.40 10.22 17.11
N ASP A 134 11.15 9.99 17.50
CA ASP A 134 10.62 8.64 17.78
C ASP A 134 10.57 7.80 16.51
N TYR A 135 10.08 8.37 15.40
CA TYR A 135 10.04 7.68 14.12
C TYR A 135 11.44 7.32 13.62
N MET A 136 12.36 8.27 13.64
CA MET A 136 13.75 8.06 13.23
C MET A 136 14.48 7.07 14.14
N GLY A 137 14.20 7.12 15.45
CA GLY A 137 14.74 6.17 16.41
C GLY A 137 14.28 4.74 16.12
N ARG A 138 12.98 4.54 15.84
CA ARG A 138 12.44 3.21 15.49
C ARG A 138 12.97 2.71 14.14
N LEU A 139 13.12 3.58 13.15
CA LEU A 139 13.75 3.20 11.88
C LEU A 139 15.20 2.77 12.07
N SER A 140 15.96 3.48 12.91
CA SER A 140 17.36 3.13 13.19
C SER A 140 17.48 1.82 13.94
N ALA A 141 16.46 1.44 14.71
CA ALA A 141 16.42 0.20 15.49
C ALA A 141 15.77 -0.98 14.73
N ILE A 142 15.46 -0.83 13.46
CA ILE A 142 14.75 -1.83 12.65
C ILE A 142 15.48 -3.18 12.55
N GLY A 143 16.81 -3.17 12.70
CA GLY A 143 17.63 -4.38 12.66
C GLY A 143 17.45 -5.19 11.36
N ASP A 144 17.40 -6.52 11.54
CA ASP A 144 17.29 -7.48 10.44
C ASP A 144 15.84 -7.93 10.18
N LEU A 145 14.83 -7.10 10.49
CA LEU A 145 13.43 -7.46 10.27
C LEU A 145 13.08 -7.59 8.78
N PHE A 146 13.76 -6.85 7.93
CA PHE A 146 13.49 -6.81 6.49
C PHE A 146 14.74 -7.10 5.67
N LEU A 147 14.52 -7.65 4.47
CA LEU A 147 15.62 -7.92 3.55
C LEU A 147 16.27 -6.62 3.09
N PRO A 148 17.60 -6.50 3.12
CA PRO A 148 18.31 -5.33 2.64
C PRO A 148 17.94 -4.99 1.19
N GLY A 149 17.66 -3.71 0.93
CA GLY A 149 17.30 -3.22 -0.41
C GLY A 149 15.88 -3.56 -0.87
N SER A 150 15.06 -4.22 -0.05
CA SER A 150 13.66 -4.53 -0.40
C SER A 150 12.69 -3.38 -0.16
N GLY A 151 13.14 -2.33 0.55
CA GLY A 151 12.32 -1.16 0.82
C GLY A 151 12.03 -0.37 -0.45
N HIS A 152 10.74 -0.12 -0.72
CA HIS A 152 10.31 0.68 -1.85
C HIS A 152 9.22 1.64 -1.41
N ARG A 153 9.25 2.87 -1.94
CA ARG A 153 8.21 3.88 -1.68
C ARG A 153 7.71 4.45 -2.99
N SER A 154 6.41 4.51 -3.13
CA SER A 154 5.73 5.09 -4.29
C SER A 154 4.62 6.04 -3.86
N LEU A 155 4.20 6.88 -4.81
CA LEU A 155 3.11 7.83 -4.61
C LEU A 155 2.11 7.63 -5.76
N ALA A 156 0.82 7.62 -5.42
CA ALA A 156 -0.28 7.57 -6.36
C ALA A 156 -1.26 8.72 -6.07
N ILE A 157 -1.73 9.39 -7.11
CA ILE A 157 -2.75 10.43 -7.01
C ILE A 157 -4.04 9.87 -7.62
N ARG A 158 -5.14 9.98 -6.89
CA ARG A 158 -6.44 9.60 -7.42
C ARG A 158 -6.91 10.62 -8.44
N VAL A 159 -7.14 10.19 -9.69
CA VAL A 159 -7.53 11.05 -10.81
C VAL A 159 -9.04 11.06 -11.08
N ALA A 160 -9.78 10.06 -10.63
CA ALA A 160 -11.24 9.94 -10.77
C ALA A 160 -11.83 8.98 -9.73
#